data_27d134b819f761485025f3cc91888959
#
_entry.id   27d134b819f761485025f3cc91888959
#
_cell.length_a   1.000
_cell.length_b   1.000
_cell.length_c   1.000
_cell.angle_alpha   90.00
_cell.angle_beta   90.00
_cell.angle_gamma   90.00
#
_symmetry.space_group_name_H-M   'P 1'
#
loop_
_entity.id
_entity.type
_entity.pdbx_description
1 polymer ?
#
loop_
_entity_poly.entity_id
_entity_poly.type
_entity_poly.pdbx_seq_one_letter_code
_entity_poly.pdbx_strand_id
1 'polypeptide(L)'
;KDDISFVMLGTRSKGAVDPYFHKNIQNATANGVKVGVYIYSLATTTDMAVQEADFVLNLITDYPISYPVAFDMEDSTQGNLSKSELAAIANAFCKRISAAGYYPIIYANENWLNNKLDMSQMIIQYGWQDILPDIPGKIR
;
A
#
# COMPACT_ATOMS: atom_id res chain seq x y z
N LYS A 1 -25.71 12.61 6.56
CA LYS A 1 -25.33 11.36 5.97
C LYS A 1 -23.97 11.46 5.31
N ASP A 2 -23.11 10.54 5.63
CA ASP A 2 -21.75 10.55 5.13
C ASP A 2 -21.67 9.90 3.76
N ASP A 3 -21.04 10.60 2.82
CA ASP A 3 -20.78 10.07 1.50
C ASP A 3 -19.37 9.50 1.49
N ILE A 4 -19.27 8.20 1.76
CA ILE A 4 -18.00 7.50 1.68
C ILE A 4 -17.76 7.15 0.23
N SER A 5 -16.75 7.77 -0.39
CA SER A 5 -16.45 7.56 -1.80
C SER A 5 -15.39 6.49 -2.03
N PHE A 6 -14.60 6.16 -1.02
CA PHE A 6 -13.56 5.15 -1.14
C PHE A 6 -13.24 4.52 0.21
N VAL A 7 -12.57 3.37 0.17
CA VAL A 7 -12.04 2.70 1.36
C VAL A 7 -10.71 2.05 1.00
N MET A 8 -9.78 2.01 1.97
CA MET A 8 -8.52 1.27 1.86
C MET A 8 -8.61 0.05 2.77
N LEU A 9 -8.55 -1.13 2.19
CA LEU A 9 -8.72 -2.38 2.92
C LEU A 9 -7.38 -3.08 3.15
N GLY A 10 -7.17 -3.54 4.37
CA GLY A 10 -6.01 -4.34 4.71
C GLY A 10 -6.08 -5.72 4.08
N THR A 11 -4.96 -6.20 3.56
CA THR A 11 -4.90 -7.47 2.85
C THR A 11 -4.38 -8.61 3.72
N ARG A 12 -3.54 -8.32 4.71
CA ARG A 12 -2.85 -9.34 5.50
C ARG A 12 -3.00 -9.08 7.00
N SER A 13 -3.27 -10.13 7.74
CA SER A 13 -3.29 -10.11 9.20
C SER A 13 -2.59 -11.36 9.70
N LYS A 14 -1.62 -11.20 10.59
CA LYS A 14 -0.88 -12.31 11.22
C LYS A 14 -0.29 -13.29 10.20
N GLY A 15 0.27 -12.76 9.10
CA GLY A 15 0.94 -13.55 8.08
C GLY A 15 0.03 -14.26 7.08
N ALA A 16 -1.27 -14.05 7.14
CA ALA A 16 -2.24 -14.65 6.24
C ALA A 16 -3.20 -13.58 5.71
N VAL A 17 -4.06 -13.95 4.79
CA VAL A 17 -5.13 -13.06 4.30
C VAL A 17 -5.97 -12.61 5.50
N ASP A 18 -6.26 -11.31 5.55
CA ASP A 18 -7.15 -10.78 6.58
C ASP A 18 -8.51 -11.48 6.47
N PRO A 19 -9.02 -12.08 7.56
CA PRO A 19 -10.23 -12.89 7.48
C PRO A 19 -11.47 -12.10 7.05
N TYR A 20 -11.45 -10.78 7.17
CA TYR A 20 -12.57 -9.93 6.78
C TYR A 20 -12.40 -9.32 5.38
N PHE A 21 -11.28 -9.59 4.71
CA PHE A 21 -10.97 -8.93 3.44
C PHE A 21 -12.07 -9.16 2.40
N HIS A 22 -12.40 -10.42 2.13
CA HIS A 22 -13.38 -10.76 1.08
C HIS A 22 -14.75 -10.17 1.37
N LYS A 23 -15.19 -10.27 2.62
CA LYS A 23 -16.48 -9.71 3.03
C LYS A 23 -16.49 -8.19 2.86
N ASN A 24 -15.44 -7.53 3.31
CA ASN A 24 -15.35 -6.08 3.27
C ASN A 24 -15.30 -5.55 1.83
N ILE A 25 -14.53 -6.19 0.96
CA ILE A 25 -14.44 -5.75 -0.44
C ILE A 25 -15.75 -6.01 -1.19
N GLN A 26 -16.42 -7.12 -0.91
CA GLN A 26 -17.72 -7.41 -1.51
C GLN A 26 -18.77 -6.39 -1.07
N ASN A 27 -18.79 -6.06 0.21
CA ASN A 27 -19.73 -5.07 0.75
C ASN A 27 -19.46 -3.67 0.18
N ALA A 28 -18.21 -3.25 0.12
CA ALA A 28 -17.84 -1.95 -0.43
C ALA A 28 -18.26 -1.85 -1.91
N THR A 29 -17.94 -2.87 -2.68
CA THR A 29 -18.28 -2.93 -4.10
C THR A 29 -19.79 -2.90 -4.33
N ALA A 30 -20.53 -3.67 -3.54
CA ALA A 30 -22.00 -3.73 -3.64
C ALA A 30 -22.65 -2.39 -3.29
N ASN A 31 -22.00 -1.56 -2.50
CA ASN A 31 -22.50 -0.25 -2.11
C ASN A 31 -21.91 0.90 -2.95
N GLY A 32 -21.23 0.60 -4.04
CA GLY A 32 -20.66 1.61 -4.93
C GLY A 32 -19.48 2.34 -4.35
N VAL A 33 -18.85 1.82 -3.31
CA VAL A 33 -17.67 2.41 -2.70
C VAL A 33 -16.42 1.94 -3.47
N LYS A 34 -15.59 2.87 -3.87
CA LYS A 34 -14.34 2.56 -4.57
C LYS A 34 -13.31 1.99 -3.60
N VAL A 35 -12.52 1.03 -4.06
CA VAL A 35 -11.63 0.26 -3.20
C VAL A 35 -10.19 0.39 -3.63
N GLY A 36 -9.33 0.74 -2.68
CA GLY A 36 -7.90 0.49 -2.73
C GLY A 36 -7.55 -0.51 -1.62
N VAL A 37 -6.33 -0.97 -1.62
CA VAL A 37 -5.87 -1.95 -0.62
C VAL A 37 -4.50 -1.54 -0.09
N TYR A 38 -4.14 -2.08 1.06
CA TYR A 38 -2.79 -1.89 1.60
C TYR A 38 -2.24 -3.17 2.20
N ILE A 39 -0.93 -3.24 2.26
CA ILE A 39 -0.23 -4.28 3.01
C ILE A 39 0.74 -3.61 3.99
N TYR A 40 0.65 -4.02 5.25
CA TYR A 40 1.64 -3.62 6.25
C TYR A 40 2.89 -4.44 5.98
N SER A 41 3.95 -3.77 5.52
CA SER A 41 5.15 -4.46 5.07
C SER A 41 6.01 -4.97 6.22
N LEU A 42 6.48 -6.20 6.06
CA LEU A 42 7.50 -6.78 6.93
C LEU A 42 8.76 -7.10 6.12
N ALA A 43 8.84 -6.62 4.89
CA ALA A 43 9.95 -6.94 4.00
C ALA A 43 11.25 -6.28 4.44
N THR A 44 12.30 -7.06 4.57
CA THR A 44 13.65 -6.59 4.85
C THR A 44 14.60 -6.82 3.66
N THR A 45 14.09 -7.38 2.58
CA THR A 45 14.81 -7.57 1.32
C THR A 45 13.90 -7.24 0.14
N THR A 46 14.50 -7.01 -1.02
CA THR A 46 13.73 -6.78 -2.24
C THR A 46 12.90 -8.00 -2.64
N ASP A 47 13.44 -9.20 -2.45
CA ASP A 47 12.70 -10.43 -2.74
C ASP A 47 11.45 -10.55 -1.87
N MET A 48 11.55 -10.21 -0.60
CA MET A 48 10.39 -10.21 0.29
C MET A 48 9.34 -9.18 -0.17
N ALA A 49 9.79 -8.01 -0.64
CA ALA A 49 8.88 -7.00 -1.17
C ALA A 49 8.12 -7.49 -2.40
N VAL A 50 8.79 -8.20 -3.30
CA VAL A 50 8.14 -8.82 -4.46
C VAL A 50 7.11 -9.87 -4.03
N GLN A 51 7.46 -10.68 -3.04
CA GLN A 51 6.53 -11.68 -2.48
C GLN A 51 5.30 -11.01 -1.88
N GLU A 52 5.48 -9.89 -1.18
CA GLU A 52 4.37 -9.12 -0.64
C GLU A 52 3.49 -8.54 -1.76
N ALA A 53 4.11 -8.04 -2.83
CA ALA A 53 3.37 -7.57 -3.99
C ALA A 53 2.56 -8.70 -4.63
N ASP A 54 3.16 -9.86 -4.82
CA ASP A 54 2.47 -11.02 -5.40
C ASP A 54 1.33 -11.50 -4.52
N PHE A 55 1.51 -11.48 -3.20
CA PHE A 55 0.44 -11.79 -2.26
C PHE A 55 -0.77 -10.89 -2.49
N VAL A 56 -0.54 -9.58 -2.58
CA VAL A 56 -1.61 -8.61 -2.80
C VAL A 56 -2.26 -8.84 -4.17
N LEU A 57 -1.45 -8.99 -5.22
CA LEU A 57 -1.96 -9.17 -6.58
C LEU A 57 -2.84 -10.41 -6.71
N ASN A 58 -2.42 -11.53 -6.12
CA ASN A 58 -3.23 -12.74 -6.13
C ASN A 58 -4.57 -12.55 -5.43
N LEU A 59 -4.58 -11.74 -4.39
CA LEU A 59 -5.78 -11.51 -3.61
C LEU A 59 -6.79 -10.62 -4.32
N ILE A 60 -6.32 -9.61 -5.08
CA ILE A 60 -7.19 -8.59 -5.65
C ILE A 60 -7.60 -8.84 -7.10
N THR A 61 -7.04 -9.86 -7.74
CA THR A 61 -7.27 -10.12 -9.17
C THR A 61 -8.75 -10.19 -9.56
N ASP A 62 -9.58 -10.73 -8.70
CA ASP A 62 -11.00 -10.95 -8.99
C ASP A 62 -11.91 -9.79 -8.58
N TYR A 63 -11.33 -8.69 -8.13
CA TYR A 63 -12.10 -7.56 -7.61
C TYR A 63 -11.81 -6.28 -8.38
N PRO A 64 -12.80 -5.36 -8.46
CA PRO A 64 -12.57 -4.06 -9.10
C PRO A 64 -11.82 -3.13 -8.15
N ILE A 65 -10.52 -2.99 -8.35
CA ILE A 65 -9.66 -2.11 -7.57
C ILE A 65 -9.39 -0.86 -8.39
N SER A 66 -9.96 0.26 -7.98
CA SER A 66 -9.83 1.54 -8.71
C SER A 66 -9.00 2.58 -7.96
N TYR A 67 -8.69 2.32 -6.69
CA TYR A 67 -7.83 3.17 -5.87
C TYR A 67 -6.48 2.49 -5.67
N PRO A 68 -5.49 3.21 -5.12
CA PRO A 68 -4.13 2.69 -5.08
C PRO A 68 -3.93 1.43 -4.26
N VAL A 69 -2.83 0.75 -4.56
CA VAL A 69 -2.28 -0.33 -3.73
C VAL A 69 -1.15 0.28 -2.91
N ALA A 70 -1.35 0.34 -1.60
CA ALA A 70 -0.43 1.01 -0.69
C ALA A 70 0.52 0.03 -0.02
N PHE A 71 1.80 0.41 -0.01
CA PHE A 71 2.85 -0.29 0.71
C PHE A 71 3.12 0.47 2.00
N ASP A 72 2.67 -0.07 3.12
CA ASP A 72 2.80 0.58 4.42
C ASP A 72 4.13 0.20 5.05
N MET A 73 5.09 1.13 5.05
CA MET A 73 6.45 0.94 5.56
C MET A 73 6.61 1.67 6.89
N GLU A 74 6.53 0.94 7.98
CA GLU A 74 6.70 1.54 9.30
C GLU A 74 7.06 0.53 10.38
N ASP A 75 7.33 -0.71 10.01
CA ASP A 75 7.62 -1.74 10.99
C ASP A 75 9.03 -1.61 11.58
N SER A 76 9.14 -1.89 12.88
CA SER A 76 10.42 -1.78 13.58
C SER A 76 11.50 -2.70 13.00
N THR A 77 11.13 -3.83 12.40
CA THR A 77 12.10 -4.74 11.77
C THR A 77 12.82 -4.10 10.60
N GLN A 78 12.22 -3.11 9.97
CA GLN A 78 12.82 -2.37 8.85
C GLN A 78 13.63 -1.17 9.33
N GLY A 79 13.48 -0.78 10.58
CA GLY A 79 14.02 0.48 11.10
C GLY A 79 15.53 0.59 11.12
N ASN A 80 16.23 -0.54 11.07
CA ASN A 80 17.69 -0.57 11.10
C ASN A 80 18.32 -0.63 9.70
N LEU A 81 17.51 -0.70 8.66
CA LEU A 81 17.99 -0.72 7.28
C LEU A 81 18.41 0.69 6.86
N SER A 82 19.36 0.75 5.94
CA SER A 82 19.78 2.03 5.36
C SER A 82 18.67 2.64 4.50
N LYS A 83 18.80 3.93 4.23
CA LYS A 83 17.88 4.61 3.31
C LYS A 83 17.87 3.97 1.93
N SER A 84 19.05 3.55 1.44
CA SER A 84 19.16 2.88 0.14
C SER A 84 18.48 1.52 0.15
N GLU A 85 18.61 0.75 1.21
CA GLU A 85 17.93 -0.54 1.35
C GLU A 85 16.42 -0.38 1.39
N LEU A 86 15.95 0.59 2.18
CA LEU A 86 14.51 0.87 2.26
C LEU A 86 13.94 1.33 0.92
N ALA A 87 14.69 2.18 0.20
CA ALA A 87 14.26 2.62 -1.13
C ALA A 87 14.20 1.46 -2.13
N ALA A 88 15.18 0.55 -2.09
CA ALA A 88 15.19 -0.62 -2.96
C ALA A 88 13.99 -1.53 -2.69
N ILE A 89 13.64 -1.73 -1.43
CA ILE A 89 12.48 -2.52 -1.01
C ILE A 89 11.19 -1.89 -1.52
N ALA A 90 11.02 -0.59 -1.29
CA ALA A 90 9.83 0.13 -1.75
C ALA A 90 9.71 0.10 -3.27
N ASN A 91 10.81 0.31 -3.98
CA ASN A 91 10.83 0.29 -5.44
C ASN A 91 10.49 -1.08 -6.00
N ALA A 92 10.98 -2.15 -5.38
CA ALA A 92 10.68 -3.51 -5.81
C ALA A 92 9.18 -3.80 -5.74
N PHE A 93 8.54 -3.41 -4.64
CA PHE A 93 7.10 -3.55 -4.50
C PHE A 93 6.36 -2.72 -5.56
N CYS A 94 6.70 -1.45 -5.68
CA CYS A 94 6.00 -0.54 -6.58
C CYS A 94 6.14 -0.95 -8.05
N LYS A 95 7.32 -1.40 -8.46
CA LYS A 95 7.53 -1.91 -9.82
C LYS A 95 6.62 -3.09 -10.12
N ARG A 96 6.54 -4.02 -9.18
CA ARG A 96 5.73 -5.23 -9.38
C ARG A 96 4.25 -4.90 -9.47
N ILE A 97 3.75 -4.01 -8.61
CA ILE A 97 2.36 -3.56 -8.61
C ILE A 97 2.04 -2.81 -9.92
N SER A 98 2.92 -1.89 -10.30
CA SER A 98 2.74 -1.09 -11.51
C SER A 98 2.74 -1.95 -12.78
N ALA A 99 3.63 -2.95 -12.83
CA ALA A 99 3.69 -3.87 -13.96
C ALA A 99 2.40 -4.67 -14.14
N ALA A 100 1.65 -4.89 -13.07
CA ALA A 100 0.35 -5.57 -13.11
C ALA A 100 -0.82 -4.63 -13.45
N GLY A 101 -0.55 -3.34 -13.65
CA GLY A 101 -1.57 -2.37 -14.04
C GLY A 101 -2.24 -1.63 -12.91
N TYR A 102 -1.73 -1.75 -11.69
CA TYR A 102 -2.27 -1.04 -10.53
C TYR A 102 -1.42 0.18 -10.18
N TYR A 103 -1.97 1.05 -9.38
CA TYR A 103 -1.31 2.30 -8.98
C TYR A 103 -0.68 2.12 -7.60
N PRO A 104 0.66 2.05 -7.48
CA PRO A 104 1.30 1.88 -6.19
C PRO A 104 1.51 3.21 -5.47
N ILE A 105 1.40 3.20 -4.15
CA ILE A 105 1.81 4.32 -3.30
C ILE A 105 2.57 3.80 -2.10
N ILE A 106 3.39 4.66 -1.52
CA ILE A 106 4.07 4.39 -0.26
C ILE A 106 3.34 5.14 0.85
N TYR A 107 3.01 4.43 1.90
CA TYR A 107 2.48 5.00 3.12
C TYR A 107 3.47 4.77 4.25
N ALA A 108 3.77 5.81 5.00
CA ALA A 108 4.63 5.72 6.17
C ALA A 108 4.23 6.83 7.14
N ASN A 109 4.58 6.68 8.42
CA ASN A 109 4.35 7.75 9.38
C ASN A 109 5.35 8.90 9.15
N GLU A 110 5.09 10.03 9.79
CA GLU A 110 5.88 11.24 9.59
C GLU A 110 7.36 11.04 9.90
N ASN A 111 7.66 10.32 10.98
CA ASN A 111 9.05 10.06 11.35
C ASN A 111 9.79 9.28 10.26
N TRP A 112 9.14 8.29 9.67
CA TRP A 112 9.73 7.51 8.57
C TRP A 112 9.95 8.36 7.35
N LEU A 113 8.97 9.19 6.97
CA LEU A 113 9.08 10.07 5.81
C LEU A 113 10.21 11.08 5.96
N ASN A 114 10.40 11.61 7.17
CA ASN A 114 11.40 12.63 7.42
C ASN A 114 12.80 12.08 7.67
N ASN A 115 12.91 10.91 8.30
CA ASN A 115 14.17 10.46 8.85
C ASN A 115 14.68 9.12 8.32
N LYS A 116 13.82 8.29 7.76
CA LYS A 116 14.18 6.94 7.35
C LYS A 116 14.10 6.71 5.85
N LEU A 117 13.24 7.41 5.15
CA LEU A 117 13.08 7.27 3.71
C LEU A 117 13.78 8.42 2.99
N ASP A 118 14.36 8.09 1.85
CA ASP A 118 14.95 9.08 0.94
C ASP A 118 14.12 9.08 -0.33
N MET A 119 13.23 10.07 -0.43
CA MET A 119 12.30 10.17 -1.55
C MET A 119 13.01 10.35 -2.89
N SER A 120 14.24 10.87 -2.89
CA SER A 120 15.00 11.02 -4.13
C SER A 120 15.41 9.69 -4.76
N GLN A 121 15.44 8.63 -3.96
CA GLN A 121 15.76 7.28 -4.44
C GLN A 121 14.52 6.45 -4.80
N MET A 122 13.34 6.99 -4.57
CA MET A 122 12.08 6.29 -4.85
C MET A 122 11.66 6.48 -6.30
N ILE A 123 11.21 5.41 -6.93
CA ILE A 123 10.62 5.47 -8.27
C ILE A 123 9.27 6.17 -8.20
N ILE A 124 8.48 5.82 -7.19
CA ILE A 124 7.21 6.47 -6.90
C ILE A 124 7.46 7.51 -5.83
N GLN A 125 7.36 8.77 -6.21
CA GLN A 125 7.65 9.89 -5.33
C GLN A 125 6.41 10.57 -4.80
N TYR A 126 5.23 10.02 -5.12
CA TYR A 126 3.98 10.58 -4.65
C TYR A 126 3.56 9.90 -3.36
N GLY A 127 3.22 10.71 -2.40
CA GLY A 127 2.58 10.19 -1.22
C GLY A 127 1.08 10.04 -1.45
N TRP A 128 0.44 9.51 -0.48
CA TRP A 128 -1.00 9.35 -0.44
C TRP A 128 -1.75 10.66 -0.74
N GLN A 129 -1.31 11.76 -0.16
CA GLN A 129 -1.97 13.06 -0.34
C GLN A 129 -1.76 13.67 -1.71
N ASP A 130 -0.74 13.26 -2.43
CA ASP A 130 -0.47 13.81 -3.76
C ASP A 130 -1.30 13.13 -4.84
N ILE A 131 -1.60 11.85 -4.61
CA ILE A 131 -2.33 11.04 -5.57
C ILE A 131 -3.83 11.20 -5.42
N LEU A 132 -4.29 11.38 -4.19
CA LEU A 132 -5.71 11.45 -3.87
C LEU A 132 -6.03 12.79 -3.20
N PRO A 133 -5.93 13.91 -3.97
CA PRO A 133 -6.01 15.24 -3.38
C PRO A 133 -7.35 15.57 -2.73
N ASP A 134 -8.41 14.96 -3.21
CA ASP A 134 -9.75 15.29 -2.76
C ASP A 134 -10.34 14.32 -1.76
N ILE A 135 -9.50 13.48 -1.18
CA ILE A 135 -9.96 12.49 -0.22
C ILE A 135 -10.21 13.14 1.14
N PRO A 136 -11.42 13.02 1.69
CA PRO A 136 -11.71 13.52 3.03
C PRO A 136 -10.84 12.84 4.09
N GLY A 137 -10.36 13.63 5.06
CA GLY A 137 -9.53 13.10 6.13
C GLY A 137 -8.07 12.86 5.77
N LYS A 138 -7.68 13.18 4.54
CA LYS A 138 -6.31 13.09 4.10
C LYS A 138 -5.42 14.05 4.90
N ILE A 139 -4.26 13.56 5.32
CA ILE A 139 -3.27 14.37 6.02
C ILE A 139 -2.36 15.04 4.99
N ARG A 140 -2.15 16.32 5.16
CA ARG A 140 -1.29 17.09 4.27
C ARG A 140 0.03 17.46 4.94
#